data_4997b4075531c572e8601c8243b65c2e
#
_entry.id   4997b4075531c572e8601c8243b65c2e
#
_cell.length_a   1.000
_cell.length_b   1.000
_cell.length_c   1.000
_cell.angle_alpha   90.00
_cell.angle_beta   90.00
_cell.angle_gamma   90.00
#
_symmetry.space_group_name_H-M   'P 1'
#
loop_
_entity.id
_entity.type
_entity.pdbx_description
1 polymer ?
#
loop_
_entity_poly.entity_id
_entity_poly.type
_entity_poly.pdbx_seq_one_letter_code
_entity_poly.pdbx_strand_id
1 'polypeptide(L)'
;MARRGKKKGRPVSGWVIFDKPKGMGSTEAVSKIKWLFNAEKAGHAGTLDPLASGMLPIALGEATKTVPYVMDGTKFYRFTVTWGEKRSADDLEGVATKNADNRPSRADVEALLPNYTGVISQIPPQFSAIKIAGERAYDLAREGETVEIPARE
;
A
#
# COMPACT_ATOMS: atom_id res chain seq x y z
N MET A 1 -30.85 -22.09 -10.69
CA MET A 1 -30.30 -21.67 -9.39
C MET A 1 -28.91 -22.28 -9.23
N ALA A 2 -27.84 -21.51 -9.32
CA ALA A 2 -26.49 -22.01 -9.12
C ALA A 2 -26.28 -22.34 -7.63
N ARG A 3 -25.93 -23.59 -7.31
CA ARG A 3 -25.53 -24.01 -5.97
C ARG A 3 -24.26 -23.23 -5.58
N ARG A 4 -24.36 -22.27 -4.63
CA ARG A 4 -23.19 -21.70 -3.98
C ARG A 4 -22.40 -22.84 -3.33
N GLY A 5 -21.21 -23.13 -3.86
CA GLY A 5 -20.30 -24.11 -3.29
C GLY A 5 -20.08 -23.81 -1.80
N LYS A 6 -19.98 -24.87 -0.97
CA LYS A 6 -19.73 -24.77 0.47
C LYS A 6 -18.42 -24.01 0.69
N LYS A 7 -18.46 -22.86 1.38
CA LYS A 7 -17.26 -22.08 1.70
C LYS A 7 -16.28 -22.95 2.48
N LYS A 8 -15.01 -23.00 2.04
CA LYS A 8 -13.95 -23.70 2.78
C LYS A 8 -13.51 -22.83 3.96
N GLY A 9 -13.46 -23.41 5.16
CA GLY A 9 -13.00 -22.76 6.37
C GLY A 9 -14.09 -22.61 7.43
N ARG A 10 -13.72 -21.94 8.52
CA ARG A 10 -14.58 -21.69 9.69
C ARG A 10 -15.21 -20.29 9.59
N PRO A 11 -16.44 -20.08 10.08
CA PRO A 11 -17.11 -18.78 10.10
C PRO A 11 -16.56 -17.90 11.25
N VAL A 12 -15.23 -17.71 11.29
CA VAL A 12 -14.56 -16.85 12.27
C VAL A 12 -14.70 -15.40 11.83
N SER A 13 -15.14 -14.52 12.72
CA SER A 13 -15.29 -13.09 12.46
C SER A 13 -14.56 -12.26 13.53
N GLY A 14 -13.88 -11.21 13.11
CA GLY A 14 -13.15 -10.30 13.98
C GLY A 14 -12.00 -9.61 13.28
N TRP A 15 -11.21 -8.88 14.06
CA TRP A 15 -10.03 -8.16 13.60
C TRP A 15 -8.77 -8.74 14.21
N VAL A 16 -7.74 -8.86 13.39
CA VAL A 16 -6.36 -9.14 13.82
C VAL A 16 -5.53 -7.89 13.54
N ILE A 17 -4.91 -7.36 14.56
CA ILE A 17 -3.93 -6.28 14.44
C ILE A 17 -2.57 -6.94 14.26
N PHE A 18 -2.12 -6.98 13.02
CA PHE A 18 -0.89 -7.68 12.64
C PHE A 18 0.27 -6.70 12.49
N ASP A 19 1.34 -6.90 13.24
CA ASP A 19 2.59 -6.19 13.03
C ASP A 19 3.34 -6.86 11.87
N LYS A 20 3.13 -6.31 10.67
CA LYS A 20 3.68 -6.85 9.43
C LYS A 20 5.19 -6.63 9.38
N PRO A 21 6.01 -7.69 9.27
CA PRO A 21 7.44 -7.52 9.11
C PRO A 21 7.81 -6.96 7.73
N LYS A 22 8.97 -6.35 7.63
CA LYS A 22 9.61 -6.01 6.36
C LYS A 22 9.86 -7.27 5.53
N GLY A 23 9.71 -7.17 4.21
CA GLY A 23 9.90 -8.26 3.26
C GLY A 23 8.65 -9.09 2.97
N MET A 24 7.55 -8.86 3.70
CA MET A 24 6.27 -9.54 3.50
C MET A 24 5.28 -8.62 2.80
N GLY A 25 4.59 -9.10 1.76
CA GLY A 25 3.48 -8.37 1.13
C GLY A 25 2.19 -8.43 1.97
N SER A 26 1.33 -7.40 1.85
CA SER A 26 0.06 -7.35 2.58
C SER A 26 -0.88 -8.50 2.22
N THR A 27 -0.94 -8.92 0.95
CA THR A 27 -1.74 -10.07 0.51
C THR A 27 -1.22 -11.39 1.09
N GLU A 28 0.11 -11.54 1.20
CA GLU A 28 0.74 -12.69 1.83
C GLU A 28 0.36 -12.76 3.31
N ALA A 29 0.44 -11.63 4.02
CA ALA A 29 0.03 -11.54 5.42
C ALA A 29 -1.43 -11.99 5.62
N VAL A 30 -2.35 -11.49 4.78
CA VAL A 30 -3.77 -11.92 4.80
C VAL A 30 -3.90 -13.41 4.58
N SER A 31 -3.17 -13.98 3.63
CA SER A 31 -3.22 -15.41 3.32
C SER A 31 -2.74 -16.27 4.50
N LYS A 32 -1.63 -15.88 5.15
CA LYS A 32 -1.10 -16.56 6.35
C LYS A 32 -2.06 -16.49 7.53
N ILE A 33 -2.62 -15.31 7.82
CA ILE A 33 -3.59 -15.13 8.90
C ILE A 33 -4.88 -15.90 8.61
N LYS A 34 -5.40 -15.85 7.39
CA LYS A 34 -6.57 -16.63 6.97
C LYS A 34 -6.34 -18.13 7.18
N TRP A 35 -5.17 -18.64 6.81
CA TRP A 35 -4.79 -20.04 7.00
C TRP A 35 -4.70 -20.39 8.50
N LEU A 36 -4.03 -19.57 9.30
CA LEU A 36 -3.85 -19.80 10.74
C LEU A 36 -5.18 -19.94 11.47
N PHE A 37 -6.16 -19.10 11.15
CA PHE A 37 -7.50 -19.15 11.74
C PHE A 37 -8.44 -20.12 11.02
N ASN A 38 -8.00 -20.72 9.91
CA ASN A 38 -8.87 -21.48 9.00
C ASN A 38 -10.15 -20.70 8.66
N ALA A 39 -10.02 -19.38 8.41
CA ALA A 39 -11.17 -18.51 8.19
C ALA A 39 -11.72 -18.66 6.76
N GLU A 40 -13.05 -18.61 6.60
CA GLU A 40 -13.69 -18.62 5.29
C GLU A 40 -13.31 -17.42 4.43
N LYS A 41 -13.13 -16.25 5.06
CA LYS A 41 -12.88 -14.97 4.41
C LYS A 41 -11.90 -14.14 5.23
N ALA A 42 -11.01 -13.43 4.54
CA ALA A 42 -10.12 -12.44 5.14
C ALA A 42 -9.82 -11.31 4.14
N GLY A 43 -9.44 -10.15 4.66
CA GLY A 43 -9.00 -8.99 3.89
C GLY A 43 -8.28 -8.00 4.79
N HIS A 44 -7.42 -7.16 4.24
CA HIS A 44 -6.74 -6.10 5.00
C HIS A 44 -7.43 -4.74 4.82
N ALA A 45 -7.27 -3.88 5.82
CA ALA A 45 -7.75 -2.49 5.80
C ALA A 45 -6.58 -1.52 5.63
N GLY A 46 -6.16 -1.34 4.40
CA GLY A 46 -4.98 -0.60 3.99
C GLY A 46 -3.89 -1.52 3.46
N THR A 47 -2.99 -0.96 2.68
CA THR A 47 -1.85 -1.68 2.10
C THR A 47 -0.56 -1.16 2.70
N LEU A 48 0.32 -2.07 3.10
CA LEU A 48 1.72 -1.80 3.38
C LEU A 48 2.56 -2.51 2.32
N ASP A 49 3.47 -1.77 1.71
CA ASP A 49 4.41 -2.31 0.73
C ASP A 49 5.34 -3.35 1.36
N PRO A 50 5.98 -4.23 0.59
CA PRO A 50 6.90 -5.24 1.13
C PRO A 50 8.03 -4.63 1.95
N LEU A 51 8.56 -3.46 1.55
CA LEU A 51 9.62 -2.75 2.28
C LEU A 51 9.14 -2.10 3.59
N ALA A 52 7.83 -1.87 3.73
CA ALA A 52 7.27 -1.29 4.94
C ALA A 52 7.01 -2.35 6.01
N SER A 53 7.17 -1.97 7.27
CA SER A 53 6.73 -2.73 8.44
C SER A 53 5.72 -1.94 9.26
N GLY A 54 4.97 -2.61 10.12
CA GLY A 54 4.05 -1.98 11.06
C GLY A 54 2.63 -2.52 10.99
N MET A 55 1.71 -1.81 11.60
CA MET A 55 0.35 -2.26 11.85
C MET A 55 -0.44 -2.44 10.54
N LEU A 56 -0.85 -3.67 10.28
CA LEU A 56 -1.75 -4.05 9.21
C LEU A 56 -3.04 -4.65 9.82
N PRO A 57 -4.16 -3.91 9.82
CA PRO A 57 -5.43 -4.45 10.28
C PRO A 57 -5.97 -5.49 9.29
N ILE A 58 -6.23 -6.70 9.76
CA ILE A 58 -6.77 -7.81 8.96
C ILE A 58 -8.14 -8.20 9.51
N ALA A 59 -9.15 -8.08 8.68
CA ALA A 59 -10.52 -8.50 8.99
C ALA A 59 -10.76 -9.93 8.59
N LEU A 60 -11.45 -10.71 9.43
CA LEU A 60 -11.89 -12.06 9.19
C LEU A 60 -13.42 -12.13 9.10
N GLY A 61 -13.95 -12.98 8.24
CA GLY A 61 -15.38 -13.25 8.14
C GLY A 61 -16.23 -12.00 7.91
N GLU A 62 -17.25 -11.81 8.73
CA GLU A 62 -18.17 -10.67 8.64
C GLU A 62 -17.49 -9.31 8.86
N ALA A 63 -16.40 -9.25 9.63
CA ALA A 63 -15.65 -8.01 9.83
C ALA A 63 -15.08 -7.43 8.52
N THR A 64 -14.94 -8.24 7.46
CA THR A 64 -14.52 -7.73 6.14
C THR A 64 -15.49 -6.71 5.54
N LYS A 65 -16.75 -6.66 6.01
CA LYS A 65 -17.74 -5.66 5.61
C LYS A 65 -17.46 -4.27 6.20
N THR A 66 -16.69 -4.20 7.28
CA THR A 66 -16.34 -2.95 7.98
C THR A 66 -14.97 -2.39 7.58
N VAL A 67 -14.25 -3.07 6.66
CA VAL A 67 -12.95 -2.63 6.13
C VAL A 67 -12.96 -1.18 5.63
N PRO A 68 -13.97 -0.69 4.87
CA PRO A 68 -13.97 0.69 4.39
C PRO A 68 -13.84 1.73 5.51
N TYR A 69 -14.51 1.54 6.64
CA TYR A 69 -14.46 2.48 7.78
C TYR A 69 -13.05 2.59 8.40
N VAL A 70 -12.30 1.49 8.41
CA VAL A 70 -10.91 1.49 8.90
C VAL A 70 -9.97 2.10 7.84
N MET A 71 -10.24 1.86 6.56
CA MET A 71 -9.45 2.42 5.45
C MET A 71 -9.54 3.95 5.40
N ASP A 72 -10.68 4.53 5.76
CA ASP A 72 -10.90 5.99 5.79
C ASP A 72 -10.28 6.66 7.03
N GLY A 73 -9.79 5.87 7.99
CA GLY A 73 -9.16 6.38 9.21
C GLY A 73 -7.81 7.05 8.98
N THR A 74 -7.41 7.91 9.92
CA THR A 74 -6.09 8.56 9.93
C THR A 74 -4.97 7.54 10.04
N LYS A 75 -3.91 7.73 9.25
CA LYS A 75 -2.73 6.87 9.21
C LYS A 75 -1.47 7.66 9.55
N PHE A 76 -0.56 7.03 10.27
CA PHE A 76 0.73 7.60 10.63
C PHE A 76 1.85 6.79 9.99
N TYR A 77 2.78 7.49 9.34
CA TYR A 77 3.94 6.88 8.70
C TYR A 77 5.23 7.53 9.20
N ARG A 78 6.26 6.72 9.40
CA ARG A 78 7.63 7.17 9.60
C ARG A 78 8.48 6.60 8.47
N PHE A 79 9.25 7.43 7.82
CA PHE A 79 10.10 7.03 6.72
C PHE A 79 11.43 7.79 6.75
N THR A 80 12.42 7.23 6.08
CA THR A 80 13.73 7.87 5.89
C THR A 80 13.92 8.19 4.42
N VAL A 81 14.27 9.42 4.12
CA VAL A 81 14.66 9.86 2.77
C VAL A 81 16.18 9.86 2.68
N THR A 82 16.72 9.18 1.68
CA THR A 82 18.14 9.22 1.34
C THR A 82 18.33 10.10 0.11
N TRP A 83 19.11 11.15 0.26
CA TRP A 83 19.36 12.10 -0.82
C TRP A 83 20.40 11.57 -1.81
N GLY A 84 20.31 12.02 -3.06
CA GLY A 84 21.30 11.75 -4.10
C GLY A 84 20.80 10.88 -5.24
N GLU A 85 19.71 10.16 -5.08
CA GLU A 85 19.13 9.34 -6.13
C GLU A 85 17.64 9.60 -6.27
N LYS A 86 17.15 9.67 -7.52
CA LYS A 86 15.75 9.46 -7.85
C LYS A 86 15.60 8.02 -8.34
N ARG A 87 14.56 7.33 -7.84
CA ARG A 87 14.27 5.93 -8.21
C ARG A 87 12.94 5.84 -8.95
N SER A 88 12.79 4.82 -9.78
CA SER A 88 11.60 4.62 -10.63
C SER A 88 10.31 4.37 -9.84
N ALA A 89 10.41 3.77 -8.65
CA ALA A 89 9.26 3.48 -7.76
C ALA A 89 9.16 4.46 -6.58
N ASP A 90 10.03 5.49 -6.53
CA ASP A 90 10.20 6.41 -5.40
C ASP A 90 10.55 5.70 -4.07
N ASP A 91 11.02 4.45 -4.14
CA ASP A 91 11.49 3.63 -3.03
C ASP A 91 12.70 2.76 -3.42
N LEU A 92 13.17 1.90 -2.50
CA LEU A 92 14.33 1.03 -2.70
C LEU A 92 14.07 -0.18 -3.62
N GLU A 93 12.83 -0.47 -3.99
CA GLU A 93 12.50 -1.53 -4.98
C GLU A 93 12.77 -1.03 -6.42
N GLY A 94 12.65 0.28 -6.67
CA GLY A 94 12.94 0.89 -7.96
C GLY A 94 14.43 0.95 -8.28
N VAL A 95 14.75 1.10 -9.56
CA VAL A 95 16.13 1.36 -10.04
C VAL A 95 16.43 2.85 -10.02
N ALA A 96 17.70 3.22 -9.80
CA ALA A 96 18.14 4.61 -9.88
C ALA A 96 17.96 5.13 -11.32
N THR A 97 17.23 6.24 -11.46
CA THR A 97 16.93 6.89 -12.75
C THR A 97 17.66 8.21 -12.93
N LYS A 98 18.05 8.85 -11.83
CA LYS A 98 18.80 10.10 -11.84
C LYS A 98 19.63 10.22 -10.55
N ASN A 99 20.84 10.76 -10.67
CA ASN A 99 21.74 11.07 -9.54
C ASN A 99 21.93 12.56 -9.40
N ALA A 100 22.16 13.02 -8.17
CA ALA A 100 22.48 14.40 -7.84
C ALA A 100 23.40 14.46 -6.61
N ASP A 101 24.33 15.41 -6.60
CA ASP A 101 25.29 15.59 -5.50
C ASP A 101 24.79 16.53 -4.40
N ASN A 102 23.76 17.31 -4.68
CA ASN A 102 23.20 18.23 -3.70
C ASN A 102 22.58 17.48 -2.51
N ARG A 103 22.78 18.05 -1.33
CA ARG A 103 22.22 17.55 -0.07
C ARG A 103 21.52 18.73 0.61
N PRO A 104 20.17 18.73 0.65
CA PRO A 104 19.44 19.81 1.29
C PRO A 104 19.75 19.85 2.78
N SER A 105 19.80 21.05 3.34
CA SER A 105 19.87 21.26 4.78
C SER A 105 18.51 20.94 5.41
N ARG A 106 18.50 20.79 6.75
CA ARG A 106 17.25 20.66 7.49
C ARG A 106 16.29 21.84 7.24
N ALA A 107 16.84 23.06 7.20
CA ALA A 107 16.04 24.27 6.96
C ALA A 107 15.39 24.25 5.56
N ASP A 108 16.12 23.78 4.52
CA ASP A 108 15.55 23.65 3.18
C ASP A 108 14.38 22.65 3.16
N VAL A 109 14.52 21.54 3.87
CA VAL A 109 13.44 20.55 3.98
C VAL A 109 12.24 21.13 4.72
N GLU A 110 12.44 21.76 5.88
CA GLU A 110 11.37 22.37 6.68
C GLU A 110 10.62 23.45 5.91
N ALA A 111 11.32 24.24 5.09
CA ALA A 111 10.73 25.27 4.24
C ALA A 111 9.78 24.69 3.17
N LEU A 112 9.97 23.44 2.75
CA LEU A 112 9.12 22.77 1.77
C LEU A 112 7.87 22.11 2.36
N LEU A 113 7.87 21.77 3.66
CA LEU A 113 6.78 21.02 4.29
C LEU A 113 5.38 21.67 4.11
N PRO A 114 5.21 23.00 4.14
CA PRO A 114 3.91 23.60 3.88
C PRO A 114 3.30 23.24 2.52
N ASN A 115 4.13 22.99 1.50
CA ASN A 115 3.68 22.62 0.16
C ASN A 115 3.12 21.17 0.11
N TYR A 116 3.40 20.38 1.14
CA TYR A 116 2.99 18.98 1.27
C TYR A 116 2.05 18.75 2.46
N THR A 117 1.46 19.83 2.99
CA THR A 117 0.58 19.78 4.15
C THR A 117 -0.82 20.26 3.77
N GLY A 118 -1.85 19.53 4.20
CA GLY A 118 -3.24 19.80 3.86
C GLY A 118 -3.68 19.13 2.56
N VAL A 119 -4.63 19.74 1.85
CA VAL A 119 -5.08 19.23 0.55
C VAL A 119 -4.05 19.62 -0.51
N ILE A 120 -3.47 18.64 -1.14
CA ILE A 120 -2.45 18.82 -2.18
C ILE A 120 -2.84 18.07 -3.45
N SER A 121 -2.39 18.57 -4.61
CA SER A 121 -2.49 17.85 -5.86
C SER A 121 -1.22 17.03 -6.10
N GLN A 122 -1.37 15.72 -6.25
CA GLN A 122 -0.26 14.78 -6.47
C GLN A 122 -0.45 14.02 -7.78
N ILE A 123 0.62 13.90 -8.56
CA ILE A 123 0.71 12.92 -9.66
C ILE A 123 1.33 11.64 -9.07
N PRO A 124 0.56 10.55 -9.00
CA PRO A 124 1.08 9.29 -8.45
C PRO A 124 2.21 8.71 -9.31
N PRO A 125 3.15 7.94 -8.71
CA PRO A 125 4.20 7.29 -9.47
C PRO A 125 3.64 6.21 -10.40
N GLN A 126 4.37 5.90 -11.49
CA GLN A 126 4.01 4.85 -12.46
C GLN A 126 3.83 3.48 -11.79
N PHE A 127 4.70 3.15 -10.83
CA PHE A 127 4.62 1.92 -10.04
C PHE A 127 3.69 2.10 -8.84
N SER A 128 2.41 2.35 -9.09
CA SER A 128 1.39 2.49 -8.05
C SER A 128 0.28 1.44 -8.18
N ALA A 129 -0.42 1.16 -7.09
CA ALA A 129 -1.56 0.24 -7.06
C ALA A 129 -2.85 0.83 -7.66
N ILE A 130 -2.76 2.01 -8.26
CA ILE A 130 -3.90 2.70 -8.89
C ILE A 130 -4.36 1.90 -10.10
N LYS A 131 -5.67 1.76 -10.24
CA LYS A 131 -6.27 1.12 -11.40
C LYS A 131 -6.55 2.14 -12.51
N ILE A 132 -6.07 1.82 -13.71
CA ILE A 132 -6.32 2.56 -14.95
C ILE A 132 -7.01 1.59 -15.90
N ALA A 133 -8.20 1.93 -16.37
CA ALA A 133 -9.02 1.07 -17.21
C ALA A 133 -9.25 -0.37 -16.66
N GLY A 134 -9.16 -0.54 -15.33
CA GLY A 134 -9.37 -1.83 -14.65
C GLY A 134 -8.08 -2.57 -14.26
N GLU A 135 -6.94 -2.24 -14.85
CA GLU A 135 -5.63 -2.80 -14.56
C GLU A 135 -4.83 -1.91 -13.62
N ARG A 136 -3.92 -2.49 -12.86
CA ARG A 136 -3.10 -1.71 -11.93
C ARG A 136 -1.94 -1.05 -12.66
N ALA A 137 -1.67 0.22 -12.38
CA ALA A 137 -0.59 0.97 -13.02
C ALA A 137 0.77 0.29 -12.91
N TYR A 138 1.08 -0.39 -11.80
CA TYR A 138 2.35 -1.11 -11.64
C TYR A 138 2.44 -2.35 -12.55
N ASP A 139 1.33 -3.01 -12.89
CA ASP A 139 1.32 -4.17 -13.81
C ASP A 139 1.64 -3.68 -15.22
N LEU A 140 0.99 -2.60 -15.68
CA LEU A 140 1.27 -1.95 -16.97
C LEU A 140 2.71 -1.43 -17.06
N ALA A 141 3.22 -0.82 -15.98
CA ALA A 141 4.60 -0.33 -15.94
C ALA A 141 5.64 -1.47 -16.02
N ARG A 142 5.34 -2.67 -15.50
CA ARG A 142 6.20 -3.86 -15.65
C ARG A 142 6.22 -4.41 -17.06
N GLU A 143 5.14 -4.23 -17.81
CA GLU A 143 5.04 -4.60 -19.22
C GLU A 143 5.71 -3.58 -20.15
N GLY A 144 6.29 -2.52 -19.58
CA GLY A 144 7.01 -1.46 -20.30
C GLY A 144 6.08 -0.37 -20.86
N GLU A 145 4.81 -0.37 -20.49
CA GLU A 145 3.88 0.66 -20.89
C GLU A 145 4.02 1.92 -20.00
N THR A 146 4.16 3.07 -20.64
CA THR A 146 4.08 4.37 -19.94
C THR A 146 2.63 4.83 -19.94
N VAL A 147 2.03 4.90 -18.76
CA VAL A 147 0.63 5.29 -18.61
C VAL A 147 0.58 6.70 -18.05
N GLU A 148 -0.26 7.55 -18.66
CA GLU A 148 -0.53 8.89 -18.12
C GLU A 148 -1.48 8.77 -16.93
N ILE A 149 -0.96 9.07 -15.73
CA ILE A 149 -1.72 9.01 -14.48
C ILE A 149 -2.17 10.45 -14.15
N PRO A 150 -3.47 10.71 -14.07
CA PRO A 150 -3.95 12.04 -13.73
C PRO A 150 -3.60 12.42 -12.29
N ALA A 151 -3.41 13.73 -12.07
CA ALA A 151 -3.22 14.27 -10.72
C ALA A 151 -4.47 14.00 -9.86
N ARG A 152 -4.25 13.84 -8.57
CA ARG A 152 -5.28 13.61 -7.54
C ARG A 152 -5.14 14.60 -6.39
N GLU A 153 -6.26 14.95 -5.78
CA GLU A 153 -6.31 15.58 -4.46
C GLU A 153 -6.30 14.54 -3.34
#